data_521f43f1bbc4d7bb4157e63ba2e52066
#
_entry.id   521f43f1bbc4d7bb4157e63ba2e52066
#
_cell.length_a   1.000
_cell.length_b   1.000
_cell.length_c   1.000
_cell.angle_alpha   90.00
_cell.angle_beta   90.00
_cell.angle_gamma   90.00
#
_symmetry.space_group_name_H-M   'P 1'
#
loop_
_entity.id
_entity.type
_entity.pdbx_description
1 polymer ?
#
loop_
_entity_poly.entity_id
_entity_poly.type
_entity_poly.pdbx_seq_one_letter_code
_entity_poly.pdbx_strand_id
1 'polypeptide(L)'
;MATKVLDSWALIALFNEESAAEDVEKLLHAATAGRHTLLMHVINWGEIYYTTMRRGGESAAKSVAADIGQMPINIVESTNFELVRRAAAFKATKKLSYANCFAAALAKLRRAEFVTGDPEFKTMEGELKISWLT
;
A
#
# COMPACT_ATOMS: atom_id res chain seq x y z
N MET A 1 17.48 -7.43 -6.24
CA MET A 1 16.29 -7.40 -5.40
C MET A 1 15.53 -6.10 -5.63
N ALA A 2 14.23 -6.21 -5.89
CA ALA A 2 13.39 -5.04 -6.15
C ALA A 2 12.68 -4.58 -4.87
N THR A 3 12.49 -3.27 -4.74
CA THR A 3 11.67 -2.69 -3.68
C THR A 3 10.33 -2.32 -4.28
N LYS A 4 9.26 -2.73 -3.63
CA LYS A 4 7.90 -2.48 -4.07
C LYS A 4 7.09 -1.87 -2.93
N VAL A 5 6.26 -0.89 -3.25
CA VAL A 5 5.35 -0.26 -2.29
C VAL A 5 3.95 -0.78 -2.57
N LEU A 6 3.29 -1.25 -1.52
CA LEU A 6 1.89 -1.67 -1.57
C LEU A 6 1.02 -0.58 -0.98
N ASP A 7 -0.15 -0.37 -1.56
CA ASP A 7 -1.18 0.49 -0.96
C ASP A 7 -2.18 -0.35 -0.16
N SER A 8 -3.16 0.31 0.46
CA SER A 8 -4.21 -0.38 1.21
C SER A 8 -5.06 -1.27 0.32
N TRP A 9 -5.29 -0.88 -0.94
CA TRP A 9 -6.10 -1.65 -1.88
C TRP A 9 -5.61 -3.09 -2.02
N ALA A 10 -4.28 -3.26 -2.10
CA ALA A 10 -3.67 -4.59 -2.29
C ALA A 10 -4.01 -5.54 -1.14
N LEU A 11 -3.85 -5.07 0.11
CA LEU A 11 -4.13 -5.93 1.26
C LEU A 11 -5.63 -6.10 1.52
N ILE A 12 -6.43 -5.07 1.24
CA ILE A 12 -7.89 -5.20 1.35
C ILE A 12 -8.37 -6.27 0.36
N ALA A 13 -7.85 -6.27 -0.88
CA ALA A 13 -8.18 -7.31 -1.85
C ALA A 13 -7.80 -8.70 -1.36
N LEU A 14 -6.65 -8.81 -0.69
CA LEU A 14 -6.20 -10.08 -0.12
C LEU A 14 -7.17 -10.58 0.97
N PHE A 15 -7.49 -9.71 1.93
CA PHE A 15 -8.37 -10.09 3.05
C PHE A 15 -9.80 -10.37 2.61
N ASN A 16 -10.27 -9.71 1.56
CA ASN A 16 -11.61 -9.93 1.01
C ASN A 16 -11.66 -11.05 -0.03
N GLU A 17 -10.53 -11.74 -0.26
CA GLU A 17 -10.43 -12.84 -1.23
C GLU A 17 -10.91 -12.43 -2.64
N GLU A 18 -10.56 -11.21 -3.05
CA GLU A 18 -10.89 -10.70 -4.39
C GLU A 18 -9.98 -11.33 -5.45
N SER A 19 -10.27 -11.05 -6.72
CA SER A 19 -9.53 -11.67 -7.83
C SER A 19 -8.01 -11.40 -7.76
N ALA A 20 -7.60 -10.26 -7.22
CA ALA A 20 -6.19 -9.90 -7.09
C ALA A 20 -5.48 -10.60 -5.92
N ALA A 21 -6.22 -11.29 -5.03
CA ALA A 21 -5.64 -11.90 -3.83
C ALA A 21 -4.49 -12.87 -4.16
N GLU A 22 -4.64 -13.67 -5.20
CA GLU A 22 -3.61 -14.63 -5.57
C GLU A 22 -2.29 -13.96 -5.96
N ASP A 23 -2.37 -12.85 -6.71
CA ASP A 23 -1.16 -12.10 -7.09
C ASP A 23 -0.50 -11.44 -5.88
N VAL A 24 -1.29 -10.96 -4.92
CA VAL A 24 -0.76 -10.41 -3.67
C VAL A 24 -0.05 -11.51 -2.87
N GLU A 25 -0.64 -12.71 -2.79
CA GLU A 25 -0.01 -13.84 -2.12
C GLU A 25 1.33 -14.20 -2.76
N LYS A 26 1.41 -14.16 -4.08
CA LYS A 26 2.67 -14.42 -4.80
C LYS A 26 3.74 -13.39 -4.44
N LEU A 27 3.36 -12.13 -4.28
CA LEU A 27 4.29 -11.08 -3.85
C LEU A 27 4.80 -11.35 -2.44
N LEU A 28 3.92 -11.75 -1.54
CA LEU A 28 4.30 -12.07 -0.16
C LEU A 28 5.25 -13.26 -0.12
N HIS A 29 4.98 -14.31 -0.88
CA HIS A 29 5.86 -15.47 -0.97
C HIS A 29 7.23 -15.09 -1.53
N ALA A 30 7.27 -14.26 -2.57
CA ALA A 30 8.53 -13.80 -3.14
C ALA A 30 9.33 -12.97 -2.14
N ALA A 31 8.66 -12.14 -1.33
CA ALA A 31 9.32 -11.36 -0.29
C ALA A 31 9.90 -12.27 0.80
N THR A 32 9.16 -13.29 1.22
CA THR A 32 9.66 -14.27 2.20
C THR A 32 10.89 -14.98 1.66
N ALA A 33 10.94 -15.25 0.36
CA ALA A 33 12.09 -15.89 -0.30
C ALA A 33 13.25 -14.92 -0.58
N GLY A 34 13.12 -13.65 -0.17
CA GLY A 34 14.18 -12.66 -0.35
C GLY A 34 14.28 -12.04 -1.74
N ARG A 35 13.28 -12.25 -2.60
CA ARG A 35 13.28 -11.71 -3.97
C ARG A 35 12.87 -10.26 -4.06
N HIS A 36 12.03 -9.81 -3.13
CA HIS A 36 11.51 -8.44 -3.07
C HIS A 36 11.56 -7.92 -1.65
N THR A 37 11.69 -6.60 -1.53
CA THR A 37 11.43 -5.90 -0.28
C THR A 37 10.09 -5.19 -0.45
N LEU A 38 9.13 -5.49 0.43
CA LEU A 38 7.80 -4.89 0.38
C LEU A 38 7.68 -3.82 1.46
N LEU A 39 7.20 -2.66 1.07
CA LEU A 39 6.97 -1.51 1.96
C LEU A 39 5.50 -1.11 1.91
N MET A 40 4.99 -0.63 3.04
CA MET A 40 3.68 0.01 3.11
C MET A 40 3.80 1.18 4.06
N HIS A 41 3.24 2.33 3.70
CA HIS A 41 3.23 3.48 4.60
C HIS A 41 2.21 3.26 5.71
N VAL A 42 2.54 3.73 6.92
CA VAL A 42 1.67 3.55 8.08
C VAL A 42 0.29 4.19 7.90
N ILE A 43 0.19 5.26 7.12
CA ILE A 43 -1.11 5.87 6.80
C ILE A 43 -2.01 4.89 6.02
N ASN A 44 -1.44 4.11 5.11
CA ASN A 44 -2.19 3.09 4.38
C ASN A 44 -2.57 1.92 5.30
N TRP A 45 -1.69 1.58 6.22
CA TRP A 45 -2.03 0.60 7.26
C TRP A 45 -3.23 1.07 8.08
N GLY A 46 -3.24 2.33 8.46
CA GLY A 46 -4.38 2.92 9.19
C GLY A 46 -5.69 2.84 8.42
N GLU A 47 -5.63 3.02 7.09
CA GLU A 47 -6.80 2.90 6.24
C GLU A 47 -7.36 1.47 6.26
N ILE A 48 -6.50 0.46 6.24
CA ILE A 48 -6.92 -0.94 6.37
C ILE A 48 -7.59 -1.14 7.72
N TYR A 49 -6.99 -0.62 8.78
CA TYR A 49 -7.49 -0.76 10.14
C TYR A 49 -8.90 -0.19 10.29
N TYR A 50 -9.10 1.08 9.89
CA TYR A 50 -10.43 1.69 10.07
C TYR A 50 -11.48 1.09 9.14
N THR A 51 -11.10 0.71 7.92
CA THR A 51 -12.03 0.06 6.99
C THR A 51 -12.51 -1.27 7.55
N THR A 52 -11.60 -2.06 8.11
CA THR A 52 -11.93 -3.33 8.74
C THR A 52 -12.81 -3.12 9.97
N MET A 53 -12.49 -2.12 10.78
CA MET A 53 -13.27 -1.81 11.98
C MET A 53 -14.71 -1.42 11.64
N ARG A 54 -14.88 -0.61 10.59
CA ARG A 54 -16.22 -0.22 10.14
C ARG A 54 -17.07 -1.40 9.70
N ARG A 55 -16.44 -2.40 9.08
CA ARG A 55 -17.16 -3.56 8.55
C ARG A 55 -17.40 -4.65 9.58
N GLY A 56 -16.40 -4.93 10.42
CA GLY A 56 -16.42 -6.08 11.29
C GLY A 56 -16.19 -5.80 12.77
N GLY A 57 -15.98 -4.55 13.14
CA GLY A 57 -15.76 -4.16 14.54
C GLY A 57 -14.30 -4.20 14.94
N GLU A 58 -14.05 -3.81 16.20
CA GLU A 58 -12.69 -3.70 16.74
C GLU A 58 -11.94 -5.04 16.73
N SER A 59 -12.63 -6.12 17.06
CA SER A 59 -12.02 -7.45 17.08
C SER A 59 -11.48 -7.85 15.70
N ALA A 60 -12.27 -7.57 14.64
CA ALA A 60 -11.84 -7.85 13.27
C ALA A 60 -10.63 -7.01 12.90
N ALA A 61 -10.62 -5.72 13.27
CA ALA A 61 -9.48 -4.85 12.99
C ALA A 61 -8.21 -5.33 13.67
N LYS A 62 -8.30 -5.75 14.93
CA LYS A 62 -7.16 -6.29 15.67
C LYS A 62 -6.64 -7.58 15.04
N SER A 63 -7.54 -8.44 14.56
CA SER A 63 -7.17 -9.69 13.90
C SER A 63 -6.40 -9.41 12.60
N VAL A 64 -6.88 -8.47 11.78
CA VAL A 64 -6.19 -8.09 10.55
C VAL A 64 -4.82 -7.46 10.86
N ALA A 65 -4.74 -6.60 11.89
CA ALA A 65 -3.48 -6.02 12.31
C ALA A 65 -2.46 -7.09 12.70
N ALA A 66 -2.91 -8.13 13.44
CA ALA A 66 -2.04 -9.23 13.81
C ALA A 66 -1.56 -10.02 12.59
N ASP A 67 -2.44 -10.24 11.61
CA ASP A 67 -2.09 -10.94 10.38
C ASP A 67 -1.03 -10.15 9.58
N ILE A 68 -1.22 -8.84 9.45
CA ILE A 68 -0.23 -7.98 8.77
C ILE A 68 1.11 -8.04 9.49
N GLY A 69 1.09 -8.08 10.82
CA GLY A 69 2.30 -8.19 11.63
C GLY A 69 3.12 -9.44 11.36
N GLN A 70 2.52 -10.48 10.78
CA GLN A 70 3.20 -11.73 10.42
C GLN A 70 3.64 -11.75 8.96
N MET A 71 3.28 -10.73 8.18
CA MET A 71 3.63 -10.67 6.76
C MET A 71 5.02 -10.04 6.55
N PRO A 72 5.70 -10.40 5.45
CA PRO A 72 7.02 -9.82 5.14
C PRO A 72 6.85 -8.42 4.51
N ILE A 73 6.19 -7.52 5.23
CA ILE A 73 5.94 -6.14 4.82
C ILE A 73 6.56 -5.22 5.86
N ASN A 74 7.41 -4.31 5.43
CA ASN A 74 7.97 -3.30 6.31
C ASN A 74 7.02 -2.10 6.34
N ILE A 75 6.44 -1.82 7.49
CA ILE A 75 5.58 -0.65 7.67
C ILE A 75 6.48 0.56 7.89
N VAL A 76 6.39 1.53 6.99
CA VAL A 76 7.18 2.75 7.05
C VAL A 76 6.41 3.79 7.86
N GLU A 77 6.95 4.13 9.03
CA GLU A 77 6.27 5.05 9.95
C GLU A 77 6.71 6.51 9.76
N SER A 78 7.76 6.73 8.99
CA SER A 78 8.29 8.08 8.79
C SER A 78 7.27 8.99 8.11
N THR A 79 7.08 10.18 8.70
CA THR A 79 6.21 11.24 8.17
C THR A 79 6.99 12.56 8.18
N ASN A 80 8.26 12.52 7.76
CA ASN A 80 9.09 13.72 7.71
C ASN A 80 8.56 14.74 6.69
N PHE A 81 9.09 15.96 6.75
CA PHE A 81 8.61 17.04 5.89
C PHE A 81 8.77 16.74 4.39
N GLU A 82 9.82 16.04 4.01
CA GLU A 82 10.03 15.71 2.59
C GLU A 82 8.91 14.82 2.06
N LEU A 83 8.54 13.78 2.81
CA LEU A 83 7.46 12.88 2.43
C LEU A 83 6.11 13.61 2.40
N VAL A 84 5.81 14.37 3.46
CA VAL A 84 4.55 15.11 3.56
C VAL A 84 4.43 16.15 2.45
N ARG A 85 5.52 16.87 2.15
CA ARG A 85 5.52 17.88 1.09
C ARG A 85 5.23 17.26 -0.27
N ARG A 86 5.82 16.10 -0.54
CA ARG A 86 5.58 15.41 -1.82
C ARG A 86 4.15 14.89 -1.89
N ALA A 87 3.65 14.31 -0.81
CA ALA A 87 2.25 13.85 -0.76
C ALA A 87 1.29 15.02 -0.95
N ALA A 88 1.58 16.16 -0.33
CA ALA A 88 0.76 17.37 -0.47
C ALA A 88 0.78 17.90 -1.91
N ALA A 89 1.94 17.85 -2.57
CA ALA A 89 2.04 18.27 -3.96
C ALA A 89 1.19 17.37 -4.87
N PHE A 90 1.21 16.07 -4.65
CA PHE A 90 0.34 15.15 -5.40
C PHE A 90 -1.13 15.44 -5.12
N LYS A 91 -1.49 15.69 -3.86
CA LYS A 91 -2.88 16.04 -3.52
C LYS A 91 -3.35 17.31 -4.23
N ALA A 92 -2.46 18.29 -4.35
CA ALA A 92 -2.79 19.56 -4.99
C ALA A 92 -3.03 19.43 -6.50
N THR A 93 -2.38 18.46 -7.15
CA THR A 93 -2.35 18.37 -8.63
C THR A 93 -3.02 17.12 -9.20
N LYS A 94 -3.37 16.15 -8.37
CA LYS A 94 -3.96 14.87 -8.81
C LYS A 94 -5.25 14.59 -8.06
N LYS A 95 -6.12 13.80 -8.68
CA LYS A 95 -7.36 13.36 -8.04
C LYS A 95 -7.10 12.08 -7.27
N LEU A 96 -6.44 12.20 -6.13
CA LEU A 96 -6.10 11.11 -5.23
C LEU A 96 -6.57 11.44 -3.83
N SER A 97 -7.00 10.43 -3.08
CA SER A 97 -7.20 10.58 -1.64
C SER A 97 -5.85 10.91 -1.00
N TYR A 98 -5.87 11.56 0.16
CA TYR A 98 -4.62 11.92 0.82
C TYR A 98 -3.80 10.68 1.22
N ALA A 99 -4.47 9.64 1.69
CA ALA A 99 -3.80 8.37 2.00
C ALA A 99 -3.07 7.82 0.77
N ASN A 100 -3.71 7.85 -0.40
CA ASN A 100 -3.09 7.41 -1.65
C ASN A 100 -1.89 8.30 -2.02
N CYS A 101 -1.94 9.59 -1.69
CA CYS A 101 -0.81 10.49 -1.94
C CYS A 101 0.42 10.09 -1.11
N PHE A 102 0.23 9.60 0.11
CA PHE A 102 1.34 9.11 0.93
C PHE A 102 1.97 7.86 0.33
N ALA A 103 1.16 6.93 -0.16
CA ALA A 103 1.67 5.73 -0.83
C ALA A 103 2.49 6.10 -2.06
N ALA A 104 1.95 6.99 -2.90
CA ALA A 104 2.62 7.46 -4.10
C ALA A 104 3.93 8.19 -3.77
N ALA A 105 3.91 9.05 -2.75
CA ALA A 105 5.10 9.79 -2.32
C ALA A 105 6.19 8.83 -1.85
N LEU A 106 5.83 7.81 -1.08
CA LEU A 106 6.79 6.82 -0.62
C LEU A 106 7.44 6.10 -1.80
N ALA A 107 6.64 5.64 -2.76
CA ALA A 107 7.15 4.95 -3.94
C ALA A 107 8.12 5.85 -4.73
N LYS A 108 7.76 7.13 -4.89
CA LYS A 108 8.59 8.08 -5.62
C LYS A 108 9.94 8.31 -4.91
N LEU A 109 9.90 8.54 -3.60
CA LEU A 109 11.11 8.81 -2.82
C LEU A 109 12.03 7.60 -2.73
N ARG A 110 11.48 6.40 -2.68
CA ARG A 110 12.26 5.17 -2.62
C ARG A 110 12.62 4.62 -4.00
N ARG A 111 12.18 5.29 -5.07
CA ARG A 111 12.36 4.81 -6.45
C ARG A 111 11.90 3.37 -6.59
N ALA A 112 10.76 3.07 -5.98
CA ALA A 112 10.20 1.73 -5.90
C ALA A 112 9.06 1.58 -6.90
N GLU A 113 8.86 0.34 -7.36
CA GLU A 113 7.68 -0.02 -8.11
C GLU A 113 6.46 0.06 -7.20
N PHE A 114 5.35 0.57 -7.71
CA PHE A 114 4.12 0.73 -6.94
C PHE A 114 3.12 -0.33 -7.35
N VAL A 115 2.59 -1.08 -6.39
CA VAL A 115 1.68 -2.20 -6.64
C VAL A 115 0.29 -1.81 -6.16
N THR A 116 -0.66 -1.72 -7.07
CA THR A 116 -2.03 -1.34 -6.76
C THR A 116 -3.01 -1.88 -7.81
N GLY A 117 -4.27 -2.00 -7.44
CA GLY A 117 -5.37 -2.21 -8.38
C GLY A 117 -6.37 -1.08 -8.33
N ASP A 118 -6.10 -0.04 -7.53
CA ASP A 118 -7.00 1.11 -7.40
C ASP A 118 -6.95 1.98 -8.66
N PRO A 119 -8.08 2.11 -9.40
CA PRO A 119 -8.09 2.89 -10.64
C PRO A 119 -7.78 4.38 -10.44
N GLU A 120 -7.86 4.90 -9.21
CA GLU A 120 -7.48 6.27 -8.90
C GLU A 120 -6.03 6.55 -9.33
N PHE A 121 -5.16 5.54 -9.28
CA PHE A 121 -3.75 5.69 -9.63
C PHE A 121 -3.47 5.79 -11.12
N LYS A 122 -4.46 5.70 -11.99
CA LYS A 122 -4.27 5.93 -13.42
C LYS A 122 -3.70 7.32 -13.70
N THR A 123 -4.08 8.31 -12.89
CA THR A 123 -3.54 9.66 -12.98
C THR A 123 -2.05 9.74 -12.66
N MET A 124 -1.47 8.69 -12.09
CA MET A 124 -0.07 8.63 -11.67
C MET A 124 0.83 7.81 -12.60
N GLU A 125 0.30 7.28 -13.70
CA GLU A 125 1.09 6.43 -14.59
C GLU A 125 2.30 7.13 -15.21
N GLY A 126 2.25 8.43 -15.37
CA GLY A 126 3.39 9.21 -15.85
C GLY A 126 4.42 9.54 -14.78
N GLU A 127 4.11 9.31 -13.52
CA GLU A 127 4.95 9.67 -12.37
C GLU A 127 5.57 8.47 -11.68
N LEU A 128 4.88 7.32 -11.70
CA LEU A 128 5.28 6.11 -11.00
C LEU A 128 5.33 4.94 -11.97
N LYS A 129 6.21 4.00 -11.65
CA LYS A 129 6.18 2.70 -12.31
C LYS A 129 5.15 1.86 -11.57
N ILE A 130 4.00 1.63 -12.17
CA ILE A 130 2.90 0.91 -11.54
C ILE A 130 2.83 -0.52 -12.05
N SER A 131 2.76 -1.47 -11.11
CA SER A 131 2.45 -2.85 -11.39
C SER A 131 0.98 -3.05 -11.01
N TRP A 132 0.13 -3.16 -12.03
CA TRP A 132 -1.32 -3.22 -11.80
C TRP A 132 -1.77 -4.61 -11.38
N LEU A 133 -2.54 -4.64 -10.29
CA LEU A 133 -3.24 -5.85 -9.85
C LEU A 133 -4.60 -5.92 -10.53
N THR A 134 -5.01 -7.09 -10.91
CA THR A 134 -6.32 -7.35 -11.51
C THR A 134 -7.07 -8.42 -10.70
#